data_212066f8dbc97d5c1e2c7db78bff617d
#
_entry.id   212066f8dbc97d5c1e2c7db78bff617d
#
_cell.length_a   1.000
_cell.length_b   1.000
_cell.length_c   1.000
_cell.angle_alpha   90.00
_cell.angle_beta   90.00
_cell.angle_gamma   90.00
#
_symmetry.space_group_name_H-M   'P 1'
#
loop_
_entity.id
_entity.type
_entity.pdbx_description
1 polymer ?
#
loop_
_entity_poly.entity_id
_entity_poly.type
_entity_poly.pdbx_seq_one_letter_code
_entity_poly.pdbx_strand_id
1 'polypeptide(L)'
;GVDGMLKTLDPYTNYYTESEIEDYRIEHVSADYGGIGVTSFRIGDTVMVYDVYEGYAAQKADIRAGDIILSANGRSLKGLTTDQVDELMKGQSGTSITLTLSRVGEAQPLEKKLVREEIKVKNVPYYGMINDSTGYIKLDKFLQNCYNEVHDALVDLKKTNPNMTSLVFDLRGNGGGLLEESVNILNLFIDKGQLLVTQKGKIAGSNNVYETKVDPVDNKVRVAVLVDKNSASASEITAGNFQDVDRGVVVGQRSYGKGLVQQTRNLTY
;
A
#
# COMPACT_ATOMS: atom_id res chain seq x y z
N GLY A 1 -21.97 -3.91 -20.51
CA GLY A 1 -23.19 -4.08 -19.72
C GLY A 1 -23.14 -3.33 -18.40
N VAL A 2 -22.81 -4.00 -17.31
CA VAL A 2 -22.81 -3.43 -15.93
C VAL A 2 -21.92 -2.20 -15.84
N ASP A 3 -20.70 -2.24 -16.33
CA ASP A 3 -19.75 -1.12 -16.31
C ASP A 3 -20.29 0.13 -17.02
N GLY A 4 -21.03 -0.06 -18.12
CA GLY A 4 -21.65 1.07 -18.84
C GLY A 4 -22.74 1.75 -18.01
N MET A 5 -23.47 1.02 -17.16
CA MET A 5 -24.47 1.56 -16.25
C MET A 5 -23.80 2.26 -15.06
N LEU A 6 -22.74 1.66 -14.50
CA LEU A 6 -22.04 2.22 -13.33
C LEU A 6 -21.34 3.54 -13.66
N LYS A 7 -20.78 3.70 -14.84
CA LYS A 7 -20.16 4.96 -15.32
C LYS A 7 -21.11 6.16 -15.33
N THR A 8 -22.42 5.93 -15.28
CA THR A 8 -23.41 7.01 -15.19
C THR A 8 -23.66 7.49 -13.76
N LEU A 9 -23.19 6.76 -12.75
CA LEU A 9 -23.38 7.09 -11.33
C LEU A 9 -22.30 8.07 -10.86
N ASP A 10 -21.04 7.68 -10.98
CA ASP A 10 -19.87 8.46 -10.62
C ASP A 10 -18.59 7.80 -11.20
N PRO A 11 -17.41 8.46 -11.14
CA PRO A 11 -16.17 7.90 -11.69
C PRO A 11 -15.52 6.80 -10.81
N TYR A 12 -16.04 6.52 -9.62
CA TYR A 12 -15.42 5.63 -8.63
C TYR A 12 -16.23 4.36 -8.36
N THR A 13 -17.50 4.29 -8.79
CA THR A 13 -18.33 3.10 -8.61
C THR A 13 -17.93 2.03 -9.62
N ASN A 14 -17.42 0.91 -9.13
CA ASN A 14 -16.98 -0.23 -9.90
C ASN A 14 -17.72 -1.51 -9.47
N TYR A 15 -17.80 -2.46 -10.38
CA TYR A 15 -18.26 -3.82 -10.12
C TYR A 15 -17.07 -4.77 -10.23
N TYR A 16 -16.87 -5.57 -9.20
CA TYR A 16 -15.86 -6.62 -9.17
C TYR A 16 -16.55 -7.97 -9.21
N THR A 17 -16.14 -8.83 -10.13
CA THR A 17 -16.58 -10.22 -10.20
C THR A 17 -15.94 -11.01 -9.04
N GLU A 18 -16.46 -12.22 -8.77
CA GLU A 18 -15.89 -13.11 -7.76
C GLU A 18 -14.40 -13.42 -8.04
N SER A 19 -14.01 -13.51 -9.31
CA SER A 19 -12.62 -13.74 -9.72
C SER A 19 -11.70 -12.54 -9.50
N GLU A 20 -12.24 -11.31 -9.44
CA GLU A 20 -11.47 -10.08 -9.26
C GLU A 20 -11.40 -9.62 -7.78
N ILE A 21 -12.16 -10.28 -6.90
CA ILE A 21 -12.27 -9.84 -5.50
C ILE A 21 -10.94 -9.97 -4.73
N GLU A 22 -10.12 -10.96 -5.07
CA GLU A 22 -8.82 -11.15 -4.42
C GLU A 22 -7.84 -10.05 -4.81
N ASP A 23 -7.80 -9.66 -6.09
CA ASP A 23 -6.97 -8.54 -6.55
C ASP A 23 -7.42 -7.23 -5.93
N TYR A 24 -8.74 -7.01 -5.82
CA TYR A 24 -9.29 -5.87 -5.10
C TYR A 24 -8.84 -5.84 -3.63
N ARG A 25 -8.85 -6.99 -2.94
CA ARG A 25 -8.39 -7.07 -1.54
C ARG A 25 -6.91 -6.71 -1.39
N ILE A 26 -6.06 -7.24 -2.28
CA ILE A 26 -4.62 -6.97 -2.28
C ILE A 26 -4.34 -5.48 -2.51
N GLU A 27 -5.08 -4.85 -3.38
CA GLU A 27 -4.86 -3.45 -3.73
C GLU A 27 -5.39 -2.47 -2.68
N HIS A 28 -6.54 -2.78 -2.04
CA HIS A 28 -7.32 -1.81 -1.27
C HIS A 28 -7.52 -2.17 0.21
N VAL A 29 -7.30 -3.41 0.62
CA VAL A 29 -7.61 -3.87 1.98
C VAL A 29 -6.38 -4.38 2.71
N SER A 30 -5.66 -5.34 2.13
CA SER A 30 -4.49 -5.97 2.72
C SER A 30 -3.35 -6.01 1.73
N ALA A 31 -2.16 -5.61 2.16
CA ALA A 31 -0.95 -5.74 1.34
C ALA A 31 -0.50 -7.20 1.15
N ASP A 32 -1.04 -8.12 1.94
CA ASP A 32 -0.67 -9.52 1.92
C ASP A 32 -1.31 -10.25 0.74
N TYR A 33 -0.51 -10.95 -0.05
CA TYR A 33 -0.98 -11.71 -1.22
C TYR A 33 -0.24 -13.03 -1.38
N GLY A 34 -0.89 -14.01 -1.96
CA GLY A 34 -0.22 -15.24 -2.35
C GLY A 34 0.64 -15.04 -3.57
N GLY A 35 1.95 -15.28 -3.44
CA GLY A 35 2.92 -15.04 -4.50
C GLY A 35 4.27 -15.70 -4.24
N ILE A 36 5.27 -15.31 -5.00
CA ILE A 36 6.62 -15.87 -4.91
C ILE A 36 7.67 -14.91 -4.34
N GLY A 37 7.30 -13.64 -4.09
CA GLY A 37 8.20 -12.63 -3.53
C GLY A 37 9.16 -12.05 -4.57
N VAL A 38 8.65 -11.59 -5.71
CA VAL A 38 9.41 -10.83 -6.71
C VAL A 38 8.65 -9.58 -7.13
N THR A 39 9.40 -8.54 -7.46
CA THR A 39 8.91 -7.43 -8.27
C THR A 39 9.46 -7.59 -9.67
N SER A 40 8.61 -7.49 -10.67
CA SER A 40 8.99 -7.56 -12.08
C SER A 40 8.59 -6.30 -12.83
N PHE A 41 9.28 -6.04 -13.94
CA PHE A 41 8.91 -4.97 -14.85
C PHE A 41 9.08 -5.45 -16.29
N ARG A 42 8.42 -4.74 -17.20
CA ARG A 42 8.46 -5.07 -18.61
C ARG A 42 9.40 -4.14 -19.38
N ILE A 43 10.26 -4.73 -20.21
CA ILE A 43 11.06 -4.02 -21.22
C ILE A 43 10.71 -4.58 -22.59
N GLY A 44 9.99 -3.80 -23.41
CA GLY A 44 9.49 -4.30 -24.69
C GLY A 44 8.58 -5.51 -24.50
N ASP A 45 8.92 -6.66 -25.08
CA ASP A 45 8.18 -7.93 -24.95
C ASP A 45 8.70 -8.84 -23.82
N THR A 46 9.61 -8.36 -23.02
CA THR A 46 10.34 -9.16 -22.01
C THR A 46 9.93 -8.76 -20.61
N VAL A 47 9.74 -9.74 -19.74
CA VAL A 47 9.50 -9.54 -18.30
C VAL A 47 10.78 -9.85 -17.54
N MET A 48 11.29 -8.88 -16.80
CA MET A 48 12.54 -8.99 -16.03
C MET A 48 12.26 -8.86 -14.55
N VAL A 49 12.91 -9.68 -13.74
CA VAL A 49 12.91 -9.55 -12.27
C VAL A 49 13.69 -8.30 -11.90
N TYR A 50 13.02 -7.36 -11.22
CA TYR A 50 13.63 -6.14 -10.71
C TYR A 50 14.20 -6.34 -9.32
N ASP A 51 13.42 -6.99 -8.45
CA ASP A 51 13.80 -7.22 -7.06
C ASP A 51 13.24 -8.56 -6.56
N VAL A 52 13.92 -9.15 -5.58
CA VAL A 52 13.56 -10.43 -4.95
C VAL A 52 13.46 -10.21 -3.45
N TYR A 53 12.30 -10.45 -2.88
CA TYR A 53 12.06 -10.26 -1.45
C TYR A 53 12.78 -11.31 -0.62
N GLU A 54 13.48 -10.85 0.40
CA GLU A 54 14.24 -11.69 1.28
C GLU A 54 13.35 -12.66 2.08
N GLY A 55 13.79 -13.93 2.17
CA GLY A 55 13.09 -14.96 2.92
C GLY A 55 11.95 -15.66 2.18
N TYR A 56 11.55 -15.20 0.98
CA TYR A 56 10.46 -15.79 0.21
C TYR A 56 10.87 -16.82 -0.84
N ALA A 57 9.89 -17.48 -1.44
CA ALA A 57 10.07 -18.61 -2.35
C ALA A 57 11.04 -18.34 -3.51
N ALA A 58 10.99 -17.14 -4.08
CA ALA A 58 11.86 -16.77 -5.19
C ALA A 58 13.35 -16.73 -4.78
N GLN A 59 13.66 -16.13 -3.62
CA GLN A 59 15.02 -16.11 -3.10
C GLN A 59 15.51 -17.52 -2.78
N LYS A 60 14.68 -18.31 -2.11
CA LYS A 60 15.00 -19.72 -1.77
C LYS A 60 15.25 -20.58 -3.00
N ALA A 61 14.61 -20.25 -4.13
CA ALA A 61 14.81 -20.93 -5.43
C ALA A 61 15.96 -20.34 -6.25
N ASP A 62 16.76 -19.40 -5.69
CA ASP A 62 17.83 -18.72 -6.39
C ASP A 62 17.34 -17.99 -7.66
N ILE A 63 16.20 -17.30 -7.58
CA ILE A 63 15.81 -16.29 -8.56
C ILE A 63 16.52 -14.99 -8.20
N ARG A 64 16.98 -14.24 -9.20
CA ARG A 64 17.84 -13.06 -8.99
C ARG A 64 17.30 -11.87 -9.77
N ALA A 65 17.57 -10.67 -9.28
CA ALA A 65 17.37 -9.45 -10.07
C ALA A 65 18.16 -9.54 -11.38
N GLY A 66 17.52 -9.17 -12.49
CA GLY A 66 18.07 -9.32 -13.84
C GLY A 66 17.70 -10.64 -14.54
N ASP A 67 17.10 -11.62 -13.86
CA ASP A 67 16.55 -12.80 -14.54
C ASP A 67 15.38 -12.40 -15.44
N ILE A 68 15.32 -12.97 -16.63
CA ILE A 68 14.20 -12.79 -17.56
C ILE A 68 13.24 -13.95 -17.40
N ILE A 69 11.97 -13.69 -17.13
CA ILE A 69 10.95 -14.71 -17.00
C ILE A 69 10.35 -15.00 -18.38
N LEU A 70 10.64 -16.18 -18.92
CA LEU A 70 10.19 -16.62 -20.22
C LEU A 70 8.76 -17.17 -20.19
N SER A 71 8.48 -17.98 -19.14
CA SER A 71 7.16 -18.61 -18.99
C SER A 71 6.81 -18.86 -17.52
N ALA A 72 5.51 -18.94 -17.24
CA ALA A 72 4.95 -19.40 -15.97
C ALA A 72 3.96 -20.54 -16.23
N ASN A 73 4.13 -21.69 -15.58
CA ASN A 73 3.35 -22.91 -15.79
C ASN A 73 3.23 -23.31 -17.29
N GLY A 74 4.33 -23.16 -18.05
CA GLY A 74 4.36 -23.42 -19.48
C GLY A 74 3.73 -22.36 -20.38
N ARG A 75 3.05 -21.34 -19.83
CA ARG A 75 2.50 -20.21 -20.58
C ARG A 75 3.59 -19.16 -20.79
N SER A 76 3.86 -18.81 -22.05
CA SER A 76 4.81 -17.74 -22.40
C SER A 76 4.34 -16.39 -21.86
N LEU A 77 5.26 -15.61 -21.29
CA LEU A 77 5.00 -14.23 -20.84
C LEU A 77 5.25 -13.17 -21.92
N LYS A 78 5.75 -13.60 -23.09
CA LYS A 78 6.03 -12.68 -24.20
C LYS A 78 4.76 -11.96 -24.66
N GLY A 79 4.80 -10.64 -24.67
CA GLY A 79 3.70 -9.81 -25.14
C GLY A 79 2.55 -9.60 -24.13
N LEU A 80 2.58 -10.24 -22.96
CA LEU A 80 1.58 -10.01 -21.91
C LEU A 80 1.76 -8.62 -21.29
N THR A 81 0.66 -8.04 -20.81
CA THR A 81 0.68 -6.81 -20.00
C THR A 81 1.26 -7.10 -18.62
N THR A 82 1.65 -6.07 -17.88
CA THR A 82 2.13 -6.21 -16.50
C THR A 82 1.08 -6.90 -15.62
N ASP A 83 -0.18 -6.50 -15.72
CA ASP A 83 -1.28 -7.07 -14.94
C ASP A 83 -1.47 -8.57 -15.24
N GLN A 84 -1.42 -8.97 -16.53
CA GLN A 84 -1.52 -10.37 -16.92
C GLN A 84 -0.34 -11.22 -16.38
N VAL A 85 0.86 -10.63 -16.29
CA VAL A 85 2.02 -11.29 -15.67
C VAL A 85 1.80 -11.44 -14.18
N ASP A 86 1.35 -10.39 -13.52
CA ASP A 86 1.07 -10.39 -12.07
C ASP A 86 0.01 -11.44 -11.71
N GLU A 87 -1.08 -11.54 -12.48
CA GLU A 87 -2.08 -12.61 -12.32
C GLU A 87 -1.49 -14.01 -12.39
N LEU A 88 -0.53 -14.24 -13.28
CA LEU A 88 0.13 -15.54 -13.40
C LEU A 88 1.09 -15.83 -12.24
N MET A 89 1.76 -14.80 -11.73
CA MET A 89 2.73 -14.93 -10.64
C MET A 89 2.04 -15.04 -9.28
N LYS A 90 0.95 -14.30 -9.08
CA LYS A 90 0.08 -14.37 -7.90
C LYS A 90 -0.78 -15.64 -7.89
N GLY A 91 -1.45 -15.90 -6.80
CA GLY A 91 -2.40 -16.98 -6.63
C GLY A 91 -2.46 -17.44 -5.17
N GLN A 92 -3.29 -18.41 -4.89
CA GLN A 92 -3.49 -18.90 -3.53
C GLN A 92 -2.17 -19.41 -2.91
N SER A 93 -1.88 -18.99 -1.69
CA SER A 93 -0.75 -19.50 -0.90
C SER A 93 -0.83 -21.04 -0.77
N GLY A 94 0.34 -21.70 -0.86
CA GLY A 94 0.44 -23.15 -0.88
C GLY A 94 0.34 -23.78 -2.28
N THR A 95 -0.04 -23.02 -3.32
CA THR A 95 -0.09 -23.54 -4.70
C THR A 95 1.29 -23.48 -5.38
N SER A 96 1.54 -24.44 -6.27
CA SER A 96 2.82 -24.49 -6.99
C SER A 96 2.80 -23.65 -8.26
N ILE A 97 3.95 -23.09 -8.60
CA ILE A 97 4.22 -22.43 -9.88
C ILE A 97 5.57 -22.90 -10.42
N THR A 98 5.65 -23.14 -11.73
CA THR A 98 6.90 -23.45 -12.42
C THR A 98 7.26 -22.29 -13.32
N LEU A 99 8.47 -21.72 -13.14
CA LEU A 99 8.99 -20.64 -13.98
C LEU A 99 10.11 -21.15 -14.85
N THR A 100 10.15 -20.72 -16.11
CA THR A 100 11.32 -20.86 -16.98
C THR A 100 11.98 -19.49 -17.09
N LEU A 101 13.25 -19.42 -16.75
CA LEU A 101 14.04 -18.19 -16.70
C LEU A 101 15.18 -18.22 -17.69
N SER A 102 15.56 -17.06 -18.22
CA SER A 102 16.84 -16.84 -18.89
C SER A 102 17.71 -15.94 -18.01
N ARG A 103 18.95 -16.35 -17.79
CA ARG A 103 19.92 -15.63 -16.97
C ARG A 103 21.17 -15.34 -17.78
N VAL A 104 21.72 -14.14 -17.63
CA VAL A 104 22.98 -13.76 -18.26
C VAL A 104 24.10 -14.69 -17.76
N GLY A 105 24.83 -15.29 -18.68
CA GLY A 105 25.93 -16.27 -18.38
C GLY A 105 25.48 -17.72 -18.36
N GLU A 106 24.18 -18.03 -18.42
CA GLU A 106 23.69 -19.40 -18.54
C GLU A 106 23.34 -19.74 -19.99
N ALA A 107 23.86 -20.87 -20.49
CA ALA A 107 23.65 -21.28 -21.88
C ALA A 107 22.25 -21.86 -22.16
N GLN A 108 21.56 -22.32 -21.12
CA GLN A 108 20.23 -22.93 -21.21
C GLN A 108 19.28 -22.25 -20.26
N PRO A 109 17.96 -22.21 -20.59
CA PRO A 109 16.96 -21.74 -19.66
C PRO A 109 16.94 -22.55 -18.36
N LEU A 110 16.71 -21.86 -17.25
CA LEU A 110 16.61 -22.44 -15.92
C LEU A 110 15.13 -22.70 -15.59
N GLU A 111 14.79 -23.92 -15.21
CA GLU A 111 13.48 -24.23 -14.66
C GLU A 111 13.52 -24.14 -13.14
N LYS A 112 12.58 -23.37 -12.56
CA LYS A 112 12.42 -23.17 -11.11
C LYS A 112 11.01 -23.57 -10.70
N LYS A 113 10.88 -24.50 -9.77
CA LYS A 113 9.61 -24.90 -9.14
C LYS A 113 9.51 -24.23 -7.79
N LEU A 114 8.43 -23.46 -7.57
CA LEU A 114 8.19 -22.71 -6.35
C LEU A 114 6.81 -23.04 -5.81
N VAL A 115 6.64 -22.81 -4.51
CA VAL A 115 5.32 -22.81 -3.87
C VAL A 115 5.03 -21.35 -3.52
N ARG A 116 3.86 -20.86 -3.88
CA ARG A 116 3.41 -19.52 -3.49
C ARG A 116 3.28 -19.45 -1.97
N GLU A 117 3.81 -18.40 -1.40
CA GLU A 117 3.75 -18.09 0.03
C GLU A 117 2.89 -16.84 0.23
N GLU A 118 2.40 -16.60 1.43
CA GLU A 118 1.79 -15.33 1.79
C GLU A 118 2.89 -14.26 1.85
N ILE A 119 2.88 -13.35 0.89
CA ILE A 119 3.85 -12.24 0.79
C ILE A 119 3.31 -11.08 1.61
N LYS A 120 4.02 -10.74 2.68
CA LYS A 120 3.70 -9.57 3.51
C LYS A 120 4.45 -8.35 2.98
N VAL A 121 3.69 -7.42 2.44
CA VAL A 121 4.24 -6.14 1.96
C VAL A 121 4.05 -5.10 3.06
N LYS A 122 5.14 -4.49 3.48
CA LYS A 122 5.09 -3.44 4.51
C LYS A 122 4.42 -2.17 3.97
N ASN A 123 3.48 -1.65 4.73
CA ASN A 123 2.92 -0.32 4.47
C ASN A 123 3.94 0.79 4.74
N VAL A 124 4.82 0.57 5.73
CA VAL A 124 5.97 1.41 6.08
C VAL A 124 7.24 0.75 5.53
N PRO A 125 7.64 1.00 4.27
CA PRO A 125 8.81 0.36 3.66
C PRO A 125 10.12 0.86 4.27
N TYR A 126 10.11 2.08 4.83
CA TYR A 126 11.30 2.68 5.41
C TYR A 126 10.96 3.66 6.55
N TYR A 127 11.74 3.61 7.61
CA TYR A 127 11.83 4.64 8.62
C TYR A 127 13.28 4.76 9.14
N GLY A 128 13.64 5.92 9.66
CA GLY A 128 14.99 6.17 10.19
C GLY A 128 15.19 7.63 10.61
N MET A 129 16.37 7.96 11.09
CA MET A 129 16.73 9.32 11.41
C MET A 129 17.30 10.04 10.19
N ILE A 130 16.86 11.28 9.93
CA ILE A 130 17.45 12.17 8.92
C ILE A 130 18.69 12.87 9.52
N ASN A 131 18.59 13.24 10.79
CA ASN A 131 19.66 13.85 11.57
C ASN A 131 19.42 13.56 13.07
N ASP A 132 20.24 14.10 13.95
CA ASP A 132 20.23 13.82 15.40
C ASP A 132 18.88 14.11 16.09
N SER A 133 18.00 14.92 15.51
CA SER A 133 16.73 15.34 16.13
C SER A 133 15.50 15.11 15.27
N THR A 134 15.64 14.65 14.03
CA THR A 134 14.54 14.51 13.08
C THR A 134 14.42 13.08 12.58
N GLY A 135 13.31 12.43 12.93
CA GLY A 135 12.92 11.14 12.39
C GLY A 135 12.21 11.27 11.04
N TYR A 136 12.16 10.17 10.30
CA TYR A 136 11.46 10.03 9.04
C TYR A 136 10.69 8.72 9.02
N ILE A 137 9.45 8.76 8.56
CA ILE A 137 8.62 7.56 8.32
C ILE A 137 7.99 7.72 6.94
N LYS A 138 8.19 6.74 6.05
CA LYS A 138 7.52 6.63 4.76
C LYS A 138 6.33 5.69 4.90
N LEU A 139 5.13 6.14 4.52
CA LEU A 139 3.93 5.31 4.43
C LEU A 139 3.47 5.25 2.98
N ASP A 140 3.49 4.07 2.38
CA ASP A 140 3.13 3.89 0.97
C ASP A 140 1.64 3.68 0.74
N LYS A 141 0.92 3.02 1.67
CA LYS A 141 -0.52 2.77 1.57
C LYS A 141 -1.16 2.73 2.96
N PHE A 142 -2.44 3.08 3.04
CA PHE A 142 -3.27 2.91 4.24
C PHE A 142 -4.02 1.57 4.19
N LEU A 143 -3.30 0.44 4.13
CA LEU A 143 -3.91 -0.87 4.19
C LEU A 143 -3.92 -1.41 5.63
N GLN A 144 -4.56 -2.57 5.84
CA GLN A 144 -4.63 -3.20 7.15
C GLN A 144 -3.26 -3.25 7.85
N ASN A 145 -3.27 -2.97 9.14
CA ASN A 145 -2.10 -2.98 10.02
C ASN A 145 -1.11 -1.81 9.83
N CYS A 146 -1.36 -0.86 8.92
CA CYS A 146 -0.43 0.26 8.73
C CYS A 146 -0.33 1.15 9.99
N TYR A 147 -1.38 1.25 10.80
CA TYR A 147 -1.31 1.91 12.11
C TYR A 147 -0.23 1.30 12.99
N ASN A 148 -0.21 -0.03 13.14
CA ASN A 148 0.79 -0.68 13.98
C ASN A 148 2.21 -0.47 13.45
N GLU A 149 2.39 -0.52 12.12
CA GLU A 149 3.70 -0.28 11.52
C GLU A 149 4.19 1.17 11.76
N VAL A 150 3.30 2.17 11.64
CA VAL A 150 3.63 3.58 11.95
C VAL A 150 3.88 3.79 13.44
N HIS A 151 3.05 3.17 14.31
CA HIS A 151 3.21 3.19 15.76
C HIS A 151 4.58 2.64 16.16
N ASP A 152 4.91 1.43 15.70
CA ASP A 152 6.14 0.75 16.06
C ASP A 152 7.37 1.50 15.54
N ALA A 153 7.31 2.06 14.32
CA ALA A 153 8.35 2.92 13.78
C ALA A 153 8.56 4.18 14.62
N LEU A 154 7.47 4.85 15.04
CA LEU A 154 7.55 6.04 15.89
C LEU A 154 8.15 5.72 17.27
N VAL A 155 7.69 4.63 17.89
CA VAL A 155 8.18 4.19 19.21
C VAL A 155 9.65 3.80 19.15
N ASP A 156 10.06 3.06 18.11
CA ASP A 156 11.46 2.66 17.91
C ASP A 156 12.38 3.86 17.67
N LEU A 157 11.98 4.79 16.82
CA LEU A 157 12.72 6.04 16.59
C LEU A 157 12.93 6.82 17.87
N LYS A 158 11.90 6.98 18.70
CA LYS A 158 11.98 7.70 19.98
C LYS A 158 12.80 6.98 21.03
N LYS A 159 12.72 5.65 21.07
CA LYS A 159 13.49 4.82 22.01
C LYS A 159 14.98 4.85 21.69
N THR A 160 15.32 4.75 20.41
CA THR A 160 16.72 4.73 19.95
C THR A 160 17.33 6.13 19.88
N ASN A 161 16.50 7.17 19.72
CA ASN A 161 16.93 8.57 19.62
C ASN A 161 16.13 9.48 20.59
N PRO A 162 16.46 9.49 21.89
CA PRO A 162 15.71 10.26 22.89
C PRO A 162 15.67 11.77 22.64
N ASN A 163 16.60 12.29 21.84
CA ASN A 163 16.67 13.70 21.45
C ASN A 163 15.79 14.04 20.24
N MET A 164 15.03 13.10 19.70
CA MET A 164 14.13 13.34 18.60
C MET A 164 13.00 14.31 18.99
N THR A 165 12.91 15.44 18.29
CA THR A 165 11.92 16.49 18.50
C THR A 165 11.04 16.76 17.29
N SER A 166 11.39 16.19 16.14
CA SER A 166 10.70 16.42 14.88
C SER A 166 10.54 15.11 14.09
N LEU A 167 9.48 15.04 13.29
CA LEU A 167 9.17 13.91 12.42
C LEU A 167 8.80 14.41 11.02
N VAL A 168 9.39 13.84 10.01
CA VAL A 168 8.92 13.93 8.63
C VAL A 168 8.07 12.69 8.35
N PHE A 169 6.78 12.89 8.09
CA PHE A 169 5.85 11.85 7.71
C PHE A 169 5.57 11.94 6.21
N ASP A 170 6.10 10.99 5.44
CA ASP A 170 6.08 11.07 3.98
C ASP A 170 4.92 10.26 3.38
N LEU A 171 3.96 10.97 2.81
CA LEU A 171 2.79 10.44 2.10
C LEU A 171 2.87 10.68 0.58
N ARG A 172 4.02 11.07 0.04
CA ARG A 172 4.18 11.25 -1.41
C ARG A 172 4.03 9.91 -2.13
N GLY A 173 3.24 9.91 -3.22
CA GLY A 173 2.90 8.71 -3.97
C GLY A 173 1.83 7.83 -3.32
N ASN A 174 1.35 8.17 -2.11
CA ASN A 174 0.37 7.37 -1.38
C ASN A 174 -1.07 7.72 -1.79
N GLY A 175 -1.71 6.85 -2.56
CA GLY A 175 -3.10 7.02 -3.05
C GLY A 175 -4.19 6.86 -1.98
N GLY A 176 -3.82 6.66 -0.72
CA GLY A 176 -4.76 6.47 0.39
C GLY A 176 -4.97 4.99 0.75
N GLY A 177 -6.21 4.64 1.09
CA GLY A 177 -6.64 3.32 1.53
C GLY A 177 -7.73 3.40 2.59
N LEU A 178 -7.62 2.61 3.65
CA LEU A 178 -8.63 2.49 4.70
C LEU A 178 -8.71 3.77 5.55
N LEU A 179 -9.92 4.33 5.62
CA LEU A 179 -10.19 5.54 6.40
C LEU A 179 -9.89 5.31 7.89
N GLU A 180 -10.30 4.16 8.44
CA GLU A 180 -10.05 3.82 9.84
C GLU A 180 -8.57 3.81 10.20
N GLU A 181 -7.71 3.33 9.31
CA GLU A 181 -6.27 3.35 9.52
C GLU A 181 -5.71 4.78 9.58
N SER A 182 -6.23 5.72 8.76
CA SER A 182 -5.83 7.11 8.84
C SER A 182 -6.27 7.76 10.16
N VAL A 183 -7.49 7.46 10.62
CA VAL A 183 -7.98 7.90 11.93
C VAL A 183 -7.13 7.35 13.06
N ASN A 184 -6.77 6.08 13.01
CA ASN A 184 -5.91 5.44 14.01
C ASN A 184 -4.51 6.06 14.05
N ILE A 185 -3.92 6.35 12.89
CA ILE A 185 -2.61 7.03 12.81
C ILE A 185 -2.69 8.44 13.40
N LEU A 186 -3.76 9.19 13.12
CA LEU A 186 -3.98 10.52 13.71
C LEU A 186 -4.08 10.49 15.24
N ASN A 187 -4.65 9.42 15.82
CA ASN A 187 -4.67 9.23 17.27
C ASN A 187 -3.26 9.10 17.90
N LEU A 188 -2.21 8.82 17.12
CA LEU A 188 -0.82 8.81 17.65
C LEU A 188 -0.31 10.20 18.00
N PHE A 189 -0.87 11.25 17.38
CA PHE A 189 -0.31 12.59 17.37
C PHE A 189 -1.26 13.68 17.90
N ILE A 190 -2.57 13.46 17.82
CA ILE A 190 -3.61 14.47 18.09
C ILE A 190 -4.31 14.15 19.40
N ASP A 191 -4.53 15.17 20.23
CA ASP A 191 -5.18 15.02 21.54
C ASP A 191 -6.57 14.42 21.43
N LYS A 192 -6.96 13.66 22.44
CA LYS A 192 -8.25 13.02 22.55
C LYS A 192 -9.42 14.01 22.46
N GLY A 193 -10.49 13.61 21.73
CA GLY A 193 -11.73 14.37 21.60
C GLY A 193 -11.71 15.40 20.46
N GLN A 194 -10.71 15.36 19.58
CA GLN A 194 -10.67 16.21 18.40
C GLN A 194 -11.45 15.59 17.24
N LEU A 195 -12.28 16.40 16.57
CA LEU A 195 -12.97 16.01 15.34
C LEU A 195 -11.94 15.84 14.21
N LEU A 196 -11.95 14.67 13.57
CA LEU A 196 -11.05 14.36 12.46
C LEU A 196 -11.76 14.37 11.10
N VAL A 197 -12.88 13.67 10.99
CA VAL A 197 -13.59 13.50 9.71
C VAL A 197 -15.08 13.49 9.93
N THR A 198 -15.80 14.20 9.06
CA THR A 198 -17.26 14.08 8.93
C THR A 198 -17.59 13.49 7.57
N GLN A 199 -18.16 12.30 7.54
CA GLN A 199 -18.69 11.67 6.34
C GLN A 199 -20.19 12.00 6.24
N LYS A 200 -20.62 12.52 5.08
CA LYS A 200 -22.04 12.78 4.78
C LYS A 200 -22.46 12.02 3.53
N GLY A 201 -23.58 11.35 3.59
CA GLY A 201 -24.14 10.62 2.46
C GLY A 201 -25.62 10.98 2.20
N LYS A 202 -26.13 10.60 1.03
CA LYS A 202 -27.53 10.84 0.64
C LYS A 202 -28.52 9.99 1.45
N ILE A 203 -28.10 8.82 1.92
CA ILE A 203 -28.96 7.85 2.62
C ILE A 203 -28.84 8.09 4.11
N ALA A 204 -29.99 8.10 4.82
CA ALA A 204 -30.00 8.12 6.28
C ALA A 204 -29.17 6.94 6.84
N GLY A 205 -28.26 7.21 7.79
CA GLY A 205 -27.31 6.21 8.30
C GLY A 205 -25.96 6.15 7.56
N SER A 206 -25.78 6.93 6.49
CA SER A 206 -24.47 7.06 5.81
C SER A 206 -23.60 8.19 6.40
N ASN A 207 -24.10 8.87 7.45
CA ASN A 207 -23.37 9.93 8.12
C ASN A 207 -22.55 9.34 9.25
N ASN A 208 -21.25 9.59 9.24
CA ASN A 208 -20.34 9.19 10.30
C ASN A 208 -19.49 10.37 10.75
N VAL A 209 -19.15 10.38 12.02
CA VAL A 209 -18.22 11.34 12.63
C VAL A 209 -17.08 10.55 13.25
N TYR A 210 -15.86 10.90 12.91
CA TYR A 210 -14.65 10.29 13.44
C TYR A 210 -13.90 11.30 14.28
N GLU A 211 -13.61 10.90 15.51
CA GLU A 211 -12.91 11.71 16.51
C GLU A 211 -11.75 10.91 17.10
N THR A 212 -10.76 11.59 17.63
CA THR A 212 -9.70 10.94 18.42
C THR A 212 -10.27 10.36 19.71
N LYS A 213 -9.95 9.10 20.01
CA LYS A 213 -10.55 8.34 21.13
C LYS A 213 -9.61 8.06 22.28
N VAL A 214 -8.32 8.15 22.04
CA VAL A 214 -7.27 7.79 23.00
C VAL A 214 -6.28 8.94 23.16
N ASP A 215 -5.52 8.92 24.26
CA ASP A 215 -4.42 9.85 24.43
C ASP A 215 -3.30 9.54 23.43
N PRO A 216 -2.67 10.56 22.83
CA PRO A 216 -1.66 10.36 21.80
C PRO A 216 -0.37 9.74 22.36
N VAL A 217 0.34 9.02 21.51
CA VAL A 217 1.70 8.52 21.82
C VAL A 217 2.68 9.69 21.94
N ASP A 218 2.54 10.68 21.06
CA ASP A 218 3.32 11.91 21.12
C ASP A 218 2.60 13.12 20.49
N ASN A 219 2.07 13.98 21.34
CA ASN A 219 1.46 15.25 20.90
C ASN A 219 2.46 16.41 20.86
N LYS A 220 3.76 16.18 21.14
CA LYS A 220 4.78 17.24 21.23
C LYS A 220 5.77 17.22 20.06
N VAL A 221 6.00 16.05 19.44
CA VAL A 221 6.88 15.95 18.27
C VAL A 221 6.37 16.87 17.16
N ARG A 222 7.20 17.72 16.59
CA ARG A 222 6.84 18.60 15.47
C ARG A 222 6.76 17.76 14.20
N VAL A 223 5.62 17.80 13.49
CA VAL A 223 5.38 16.96 12.33
C VAL A 223 5.37 17.80 11.05
N ALA A 224 6.14 17.37 10.05
CA ALA A 224 6.04 17.83 8.68
C ALA A 224 5.51 16.69 7.82
N VAL A 225 4.33 16.87 7.21
CA VAL A 225 3.70 15.88 6.32
C VAL A 225 4.07 16.20 4.88
N LEU A 226 4.74 15.28 4.19
CA LEU A 226 5.07 15.45 2.78
C LEU A 226 3.96 14.88 1.90
N VAL A 227 3.53 15.67 0.93
CA VAL A 227 2.48 15.26 -0.04
C VAL A 227 2.89 15.63 -1.47
N ASP A 228 2.32 14.92 -2.45
CA ASP A 228 2.44 15.24 -3.86
C ASP A 228 1.10 15.06 -4.59
N LYS A 229 1.08 15.24 -5.91
CA LYS A 229 -0.11 15.09 -6.75
C LYS A 229 -0.77 13.70 -6.70
N ASN A 230 -0.05 12.69 -6.24
CA ASN A 230 -0.53 11.31 -6.10
C ASN A 230 -1.01 10.99 -4.68
N SER A 231 -0.78 11.90 -3.71
CA SER A 231 -1.34 11.78 -2.36
C SER A 231 -2.85 12.00 -2.43
N ALA A 232 -3.64 10.97 -2.06
CA ALA A 232 -5.09 11.00 -2.21
C ALA A 232 -5.84 10.39 -1.02
N SER A 233 -7.13 10.73 -0.85
CA SER A 233 -8.06 10.06 0.06
C SER A 233 -7.55 10.03 1.52
N ALA A 234 -7.25 8.87 2.12
CA ALA A 234 -6.74 8.73 3.49
C ALA A 234 -5.46 9.56 3.74
N SER A 235 -4.60 9.73 2.73
CA SER A 235 -3.44 10.64 2.80
C SER A 235 -3.87 12.09 2.95
N GLU A 236 -4.95 12.50 2.26
CA GLU A 236 -5.48 13.86 2.35
C GLU A 236 -6.20 14.10 3.67
N ILE A 237 -6.91 13.08 4.20
CA ILE A 237 -7.47 13.11 5.55
C ILE A 237 -6.35 13.33 6.56
N THR A 238 -5.27 12.56 6.47
CA THR A 238 -4.15 12.66 7.40
C THR A 238 -3.46 14.02 7.32
N ALA A 239 -3.07 14.46 6.13
CA ALA A 239 -2.39 15.74 5.93
C ALA A 239 -3.29 16.93 6.32
N GLY A 240 -4.57 16.90 5.92
CA GLY A 240 -5.54 17.94 6.25
C GLY A 240 -5.76 18.09 7.75
N ASN A 241 -5.85 16.97 8.50
CA ASN A 241 -5.99 17.04 9.96
C ASN A 241 -4.75 17.65 10.63
N PHE A 242 -3.54 17.27 10.23
CA PHE A 242 -2.33 17.92 10.77
C PHE A 242 -2.35 19.43 10.56
N GLN A 243 -2.84 19.89 9.42
CA GLN A 243 -2.99 21.32 9.11
C GLN A 243 -4.13 21.96 9.89
N ASP A 244 -5.34 21.37 9.89
CA ASP A 244 -6.56 21.99 10.39
C ASP A 244 -6.60 22.15 11.91
N VAL A 245 -5.94 21.21 12.63
CA VAL A 245 -5.80 21.30 14.11
C VAL A 245 -4.47 21.92 14.54
N ASP A 246 -3.73 22.53 13.62
CA ASP A 246 -2.43 23.20 13.85
C ASP A 246 -1.39 22.28 14.53
N ARG A 247 -1.44 20.98 14.20
CA ARG A 247 -0.57 19.96 14.78
C ARG A 247 0.70 19.71 13.99
N GLY A 248 0.77 20.17 12.76
CA GLY A 248 1.89 19.99 11.85
C GLY A 248 1.82 20.88 10.64
N VAL A 249 2.85 20.83 9.81
CA VAL A 249 2.92 21.56 8.55
C VAL A 249 2.83 20.59 7.38
N VAL A 250 2.10 20.97 6.32
CA VAL A 250 2.01 20.22 5.08
C VAL A 250 2.97 20.84 4.07
N VAL A 251 3.83 20.01 3.48
CA VAL A 251 4.89 20.44 2.55
C VAL A 251 4.81 19.60 1.27
N GLY A 252 4.93 20.24 0.14
CA GLY A 252 5.00 19.57 -1.16
C GLY A 252 4.13 20.18 -2.23
N GLN A 253 3.51 19.35 -3.05
CA GLN A 253 2.64 19.76 -4.15
C GLN A 253 1.17 19.61 -3.74
N ARG A 254 0.27 20.27 -4.51
CA ARG A 254 -1.16 20.07 -4.37
C ARG A 254 -1.50 18.60 -4.53
N SER A 255 -2.26 18.05 -3.56
CA SER A 255 -2.73 16.66 -3.55
C SER A 255 -3.81 16.40 -4.60
N TYR A 256 -4.26 15.16 -4.71
CA TYR A 256 -5.20 14.69 -5.74
C TYR A 256 -6.58 15.37 -5.64
N GLY A 257 -7.12 15.55 -4.43
CA GLY A 257 -8.46 16.16 -4.21
C GLY A 257 -9.60 15.14 -4.22
N LYS A 258 -9.40 13.91 -3.73
CA LYS A 258 -10.46 12.91 -3.61
C LYS A 258 -11.30 13.14 -2.35
N GLY A 259 -12.31 13.97 -2.44
CA GLY A 259 -13.25 14.26 -1.36
C GLY A 259 -14.40 13.26 -1.19
N LEU A 260 -14.24 12.01 -1.61
CA LEU A 260 -15.27 10.98 -1.61
C LEU A 260 -14.82 9.73 -0.86
N VAL A 261 -15.77 9.06 -0.16
CA VAL A 261 -15.57 7.78 0.50
C VAL A 261 -16.25 6.69 -0.30
N GLN A 262 -15.50 5.63 -0.66
CA GLN A 262 -16.01 4.42 -1.29
C GLN A 262 -16.27 3.35 -0.24
N GLN A 263 -17.31 2.55 -0.45
CA GLN A 263 -17.64 1.40 0.39
C GLN A 263 -17.88 0.17 -0.50
N THR A 264 -17.26 -0.93 -0.16
CA THR A 264 -17.54 -2.23 -0.80
C THR A 264 -18.82 -2.82 -0.22
N ARG A 265 -19.68 -3.33 -1.10
CA ARG A 265 -20.91 -4.01 -0.71
C ARG A 265 -21.03 -5.32 -1.49
N ASN A 266 -21.25 -6.42 -0.77
CA ASN A 266 -21.58 -7.67 -1.42
C ASN A 266 -22.97 -7.57 -2.06
N LEU A 267 -23.07 -8.01 -3.31
CA LEU A 267 -24.35 -8.17 -3.96
C LEU A 267 -24.91 -9.56 -3.56
N THR A 268 -26.15 -9.58 -3.13
CA THR A 268 -26.89 -10.82 -2.91
C THR A 268 -27.61 -11.16 -4.23
N TYR A 269 -27.35 -12.35 -4.75
CA TYR A 269 -28.06 -12.90 -5.91
C TYR A 269 -29.37 -13.56 -5.50
#